data_ef10f9c79a9783a846323f80a9290577
#
_entry.id   ef10f9c79a9783a846323f80a9290577
#
_cell.length_a   1.000
_cell.length_b   1.000
_cell.length_c   1.000
_cell.angle_alpha   90.00
_cell.angle_beta   90.00
_cell.angle_gamma   90.00
#
_symmetry.space_group_name_H-M   'P 1'
#
loop_
_entity.id
_entity.type
_entity.pdbx_description
1 polymer ?
#
loop_
_entity_poly.entity_id
_entity_poly.type
_entity_poly.pdbx_seq_one_letter_code
_entity_poly.pdbx_strand_id
1 'polypeptide(L)'
;MYSVANCDYRFSSQPVWLREPGCLKRELHVNGNNSAVSILVVDDQPEAVQGVCEFLEASGYACVPAYSRVDALERFQGDATIGLVLCELRMPELDGIDLLRALKVIAGPQRPFQAIMLTAHASKRDVIRALREGFADYYEKPVALSELLEAVQRQEAALQERQRNVEELGTLNQRLQELAESIDGLYHDLEKARGQGPYRRATDVVPELADDKLPTLFDKLSPRQLEVAKLVSQGKTNYQIACELGITENTVKLYVSQVLRLTHMHNRTQLALALTPHSSPLHQRFATH
;
A
#
# COMPACT_ATOMS: atom_id res chain seq x y z
N MET A 1 11.58 -41.50 -33.65
CA MET A 1 11.39 -40.69 -34.85
C MET A 1 10.23 -39.74 -34.60
N TYR A 2 10.49 -38.56 -34.04
CA TYR A 2 9.49 -37.51 -33.97
C TYR A 2 10.07 -36.29 -34.69
N SER A 3 9.29 -35.82 -35.63
CA SER A 3 9.55 -34.82 -36.65
C SER A 3 9.94 -33.46 -36.03
N VAL A 4 11.17 -33.03 -36.37
CA VAL A 4 11.64 -31.66 -36.15
C VAL A 4 11.21 -30.86 -37.40
N ALA A 5 10.02 -30.30 -37.36
CA ALA A 5 9.58 -29.33 -38.36
C ALA A 5 8.51 -28.46 -37.74
N ASN A 6 8.85 -27.21 -37.51
CA ASN A 6 8.04 -25.98 -37.46
C ASN A 6 8.48 -25.01 -36.35
N CYS A 7 9.73 -24.56 -36.44
CA CYS A 7 10.13 -23.39 -35.62
C CYS A 7 10.47 -22.16 -36.48
N ASP A 8 10.45 -22.25 -37.82
CA ASP A 8 11.01 -21.19 -38.66
C ASP A 8 10.00 -20.15 -39.18
N TYR A 9 8.71 -20.27 -38.86
CA TYR A 9 7.69 -19.35 -39.42
C TYR A 9 7.15 -18.27 -38.49
N ARG A 10 7.44 -18.32 -37.19
CA ARG A 10 6.88 -17.35 -36.23
C ARG A 10 7.69 -16.08 -36.03
N PHE A 11 8.94 -16.03 -36.44
CA PHE A 11 9.84 -14.88 -36.18
C PHE A 11 9.97 -13.89 -37.33
N SER A 12 9.25 -14.04 -38.43
CA SER A 12 9.40 -13.17 -39.61
C SER A 12 8.68 -11.81 -39.46
N SER A 13 7.80 -11.64 -38.50
CA SER A 13 7.01 -10.41 -38.24
C SER A 13 7.55 -9.55 -37.10
N GLN A 14 8.66 -9.93 -36.47
CA GLN A 14 9.22 -9.15 -35.40
C GLN A 14 9.81 -7.82 -35.90
N PRO A 15 9.58 -6.71 -35.19
CA PRO A 15 10.20 -5.43 -35.52
C PRO A 15 11.73 -5.54 -35.48
N VAL A 16 12.40 -4.82 -36.37
CA VAL A 16 13.86 -4.92 -36.59
C VAL A 16 14.66 -4.70 -35.29
N TRP A 17 14.18 -3.94 -34.39
CA TRP A 17 14.84 -3.63 -33.11
C TRP A 17 14.71 -4.72 -32.04
N LEU A 18 13.85 -5.74 -32.25
CA LEU A 18 13.74 -6.95 -31.43
C LEU A 18 14.57 -8.10 -31.93
N ARG A 19 15.29 -7.96 -33.06
CA ARG A 19 16.09 -9.04 -33.65
C ARG A 19 17.44 -9.11 -32.97
N GLU A 20 17.73 -10.21 -32.29
CA GLU A 20 19.08 -10.48 -31.78
C GLU A 20 20.05 -10.68 -32.93
N PRO A 21 21.24 -10.05 -32.93
CA PRO A 21 22.32 -10.38 -33.84
C PRO A 21 22.96 -11.70 -33.37
N GLY A 22 22.48 -12.81 -33.89
CA GLY A 22 23.11 -14.13 -33.68
C GLY A 22 22.27 -15.09 -32.86
N CYS A 23 21.60 -16.00 -33.59
CA CYS A 23 20.88 -17.14 -33.03
C CYS A 23 21.85 -18.16 -32.42
N LEU A 24 22.30 -17.91 -31.18
CA LEU A 24 22.86 -18.95 -30.34
C LEU A 24 21.69 -19.57 -29.56
N LYS A 25 21.37 -20.82 -29.93
CA LYS A 25 20.47 -21.70 -29.15
C LYS A 25 21.00 -21.86 -27.73
N ARG A 26 20.76 -20.87 -26.88
CA ARG A 26 20.73 -21.08 -25.43
C ARG A 26 19.36 -21.66 -25.15
N GLU A 27 19.33 -22.91 -24.72
CA GLU A 27 18.16 -23.48 -24.07
C GLU A 27 17.79 -22.55 -22.90
N LEU A 28 16.83 -21.65 -23.16
CA LEU A 28 16.17 -20.94 -22.08
C LEU A 28 15.52 -22.02 -21.24
N HIS A 29 16.10 -22.30 -20.08
CA HIS A 29 15.42 -23.06 -19.04
C HIS A 29 14.22 -22.24 -18.63
N VAL A 30 13.12 -22.47 -19.32
CA VAL A 30 11.80 -22.01 -18.91
C VAL A 30 11.47 -22.82 -17.66
N ASN A 31 11.88 -22.29 -16.50
CA ASN A 31 11.22 -22.68 -15.27
C ASN A 31 9.76 -22.31 -15.48
N GLY A 32 8.87 -23.31 -15.53
CA GLY A 32 7.44 -23.12 -15.69
C GLY A 32 6.83 -22.43 -14.47
N ASN A 33 7.29 -21.22 -14.16
CA ASN A 33 6.64 -20.31 -13.26
C ASN A 33 5.44 -19.74 -14.02
N ASN A 34 4.28 -20.26 -13.68
CA ASN A 34 3.04 -19.57 -13.98
C ASN A 34 3.09 -18.28 -13.13
N SER A 35 3.64 -17.19 -13.71
CA SER A 35 3.75 -15.91 -13.02
C SER A 35 2.34 -15.47 -12.60
N ALA A 36 2.17 -15.16 -11.32
CA ALA A 36 0.90 -14.65 -10.80
C ALA A 36 0.63 -13.22 -11.28
N VAL A 37 1.56 -12.62 -12.03
CA VAL A 37 1.53 -11.21 -12.44
C VAL A 37 1.43 -11.12 -13.96
N SER A 38 0.42 -10.36 -14.45
CA SER A 38 0.29 -10.02 -15.86
C SER A 38 1.08 -8.75 -16.20
N ILE A 39 1.55 -8.67 -17.44
CA ILE A 39 2.36 -7.56 -17.98
C ILE A 39 1.52 -6.76 -18.97
N LEU A 40 1.27 -5.50 -18.69
CA LEU A 40 0.67 -4.55 -19.63
C LEU A 40 1.77 -3.99 -20.54
N VAL A 41 1.65 -4.21 -21.86
CA VAL A 41 2.59 -3.70 -22.86
C VAL A 41 1.92 -2.58 -23.64
N VAL A 42 2.48 -1.37 -23.56
CA VAL A 42 1.89 -0.15 -24.12
C VAL A 42 2.85 0.50 -25.11
N ASP A 43 2.45 0.54 -26.38
CA ASP A 43 3.19 1.18 -27.46
C ASP A 43 2.20 1.53 -28.58
N ASP A 44 2.41 2.66 -29.28
CA ASP A 44 1.58 3.05 -30.41
C ASP A 44 1.89 2.28 -31.70
N GLN A 45 2.97 1.49 -31.71
CA GLN A 45 3.34 0.60 -32.80
C GLN A 45 2.87 -0.82 -32.54
N PRO A 46 1.85 -1.32 -33.27
CA PRO A 46 1.29 -2.65 -33.05
C PRO A 46 2.31 -3.79 -33.16
N GLU A 47 3.28 -3.66 -34.08
CA GLU A 47 4.32 -4.65 -34.31
C GLU A 47 5.28 -4.73 -33.10
N ALA A 48 5.51 -3.61 -32.43
CA ALA A 48 6.33 -3.54 -31.24
C ALA A 48 5.64 -4.23 -30.06
N VAL A 49 4.36 -3.93 -29.84
CA VAL A 49 3.54 -4.58 -28.80
C VAL A 49 3.49 -6.08 -29.03
N GLN A 50 3.16 -6.50 -30.26
CA GLN A 50 3.03 -7.91 -30.59
C GLN A 50 4.35 -8.67 -30.38
N GLY A 51 5.47 -8.14 -30.86
CA GLY A 51 6.77 -8.80 -30.72
C GLY A 51 7.22 -8.94 -29.26
N VAL A 52 6.97 -7.93 -28.41
CA VAL A 52 7.24 -8.01 -26.96
C VAL A 52 6.32 -9.01 -26.28
N CYS A 53 5.02 -8.99 -26.59
CA CYS A 53 4.05 -9.92 -26.02
C CYS A 53 4.40 -11.38 -26.39
N GLU A 54 4.64 -11.68 -27.67
CA GLU A 54 5.01 -13.04 -28.12
C GLU A 54 6.25 -13.56 -27.40
N PHE A 55 7.25 -12.72 -27.19
CA PHE A 55 8.47 -13.11 -26.49
C PHE A 55 8.21 -13.38 -25.00
N LEU A 56 7.49 -12.52 -24.32
CA LEU A 56 7.21 -12.66 -22.90
C LEU A 56 6.24 -13.82 -22.61
N GLU A 57 5.26 -14.04 -23.49
CA GLU A 57 4.38 -15.21 -23.42
C GLU A 57 5.15 -16.53 -23.63
N ALA A 58 6.09 -16.56 -24.57
CA ALA A 58 7.00 -17.70 -24.74
C ALA A 58 7.90 -17.91 -23.51
N SER A 59 8.11 -16.88 -22.70
CA SER A 59 8.87 -16.92 -21.43
C SER A 59 7.99 -17.21 -20.20
N GLY A 60 6.68 -17.49 -20.41
CA GLY A 60 5.75 -17.89 -19.34
C GLY A 60 5.00 -16.76 -18.64
N TYR A 61 5.00 -15.55 -19.18
CA TYR A 61 4.24 -14.41 -18.67
C TYR A 61 2.89 -14.26 -19.39
N ALA A 62 1.87 -13.80 -18.67
CA ALA A 62 0.64 -13.34 -19.28
C ALA A 62 0.81 -11.88 -19.74
N CYS A 63 0.51 -11.58 -21.01
CA CYS A 63 0.63 -10.23 -21.57
C CYS A 63 -0.72 -9.64 -21.95
N VAL A 64 -0.86 -8.36 -21.67
CA VAL A 64 -2.02 -7.55 -22.01
C VAL A 64 -1.54 -6.44 -22.96
N PRO A 65 -1.81 -6.56 -24.27
CA PRO A 65 -1.41 -5.53 -25.23
C PRO A 65 -2.28 -4.29 -25.12
N ALA A 66 -1.70 -3.08 -25.27
CA ALA A 66 -2.42 -1.83 -25.39
C ALA A 66 -1.73 -0.92 -26.40
N TYR A 67 -2.52 -0.24 -27.23
CA TYR A 67 -2.04 0.53 -28.37
C TYR A 67 -2.24 2.04 -28.23
N SER A 68 -2.86 2.44 -27.14
CA SER A 68 -3.11 3.83 -26.78
C SER A 68 -3.19 4.01 -25.28
N ARG A 69 -3.15 5.26 -24.84
CA ARG A 69 -3.36 5.61 -23.43
C ARG A 69 -4.71 5.13 -22.91
N VAL A 70 -5.78 5.38 -23.68
CA VAL A 70 -7.15 5.05 -23.24
C VAL A 70 -7.28 3.55 -23.07
N ASP A 71 -6.84 2.78 -24.06
CA ASP A 71 -6.82 1.32 -24.01
C ASP A 71 -5.99 0.80 -22.81
N ALA A 72 -4.81 1.38 -22.56
CA ALA A 72 -3.97 1.00 -21.43
C ALA A 72 -4.66 1.25 -20.08
N LEU A 73 -5.33 2.39 -19.90
CA LEU A 73 -6.04 2.72 -18.66
C LEU A 73 -7.25 1.79 -18.43
N GLU A 74 -8.03 1.52 -19.48
CA GLU A 74 -9.19 0.62 -19.42
C GLU A 74 -8.75 -0.81 -19.04
N ARG A 75 -7.73 -1.33 -19.70
CA ARG A 75 -7.19 -2.67 -19.40
C ARG A 75 -6.63 -2.75 -17.99
N PHE A 76 -5.85 -1.76 -17.59
CA PHE A 76 -5.31 -1.70 -16.23
C PHE A 76 -6.39 -1.62 -15.16
N GLN A 77 -7.45 -0.87 -15.42
CA GLN A 77 -8.59 -0.78 -14.49
C GLN A 77 -9.39 -2.07 -14.43
N GLY A 78 -9.56 -2.75 -15.60
CA GLY A 78 -10.36 -3.97 -15.71
C GLY A 78 -9.65 -5.24 -15.22
N ASP A 79 -8.32 -5.25 -15.16
CA ASP A 79 -7.53 -6.43 -14.78
C ASP A 79 -6.61 -6.13 -13.59
N ALA A 80 -6.99 -6.62 -12.42
CA ALA A 80 -6.23 -6.44 -11.19
C ALA A 80 -4.94 -7.28 -11.11
N THR A 81 -4.75 -8.25 -12.01
CA THR A 81 -3.55 -9.09 -12.06
C THR A 81 -2.35 -8.38 -12.70
N ILE A 82 -2.59 -7.26 -13.40
CA ILE A 82 -1.51 -6.46 -13.99
C ILE A 82 -0.67 -5.84 -12.87
N GLY A 83 0.55 -6.35 -12.72
CA GLY A 83 1.53 -5.86 -11.76
C GLY A 83 2.78 -5.28 -12.40
N LEU A 84 2.99 -5.51 -13.71
CA LEU A 84 4.09 -4.91 -14.47
C LEU A 84 3.55 -4.14 -15.67
N VAL A 85 4.18 -3.01 -16.00
CA VAL A 85 3.84 -2.16 -17.15
C VAL A 85 5.11 -1.90 -17.94
N LEU A 86 5.13 -2.28 -19.20
CA LEU A 86 6.13 -1.90 -20.17
C LEU A 86 5.54 -0.79 -21.03
N CYS A 87 6.15 0.38 -21.06
CA CYS A 87 5.55 1.55 -21.69
C CYS A 87 6.54 2.30 -22.57
N GLU A 88 6.14 2.64 -23.81
CA GLU A 88 6.84 3.62 -24.63
C GLU A 88 6.71 5.01 -24.00
N LEU A 89 7.80 5.78 -24.04
CA LEU A 89 7.82 7.15 -23.53
C LEU A 89 7.04 8.08 -24.43
N ARG A 90 7.29 8.03 -25.74
CA ARG A 90 6.74 8.99 -26.71
C ARG A 90 5.64 8.32 -27.54
N MET A 91 4.41 8.63 -27.20
CA MET A 91 3.23 8.25 -27.95
C MET A 91 2.51 9.49 -28.51
N PRO A 92 1.81 9.42 -29.66
CA PRO A 92 1.23 10.59 -30.35
C PRO A 92 0.32 11.46 -29.48
N GLU A 93 -0.43 10.85 -28.54
CA GLU A 93 -1.44 11.57 -27.76
C GLU A 93 -0.97 11.94 -26.36
N LEU A 94 0.05 11.25 -25.83
CA LEU A 94 0.53 11.51 -24.48
C LEU A 94 1.90 10.87 -24.21
N ASP A 95 2.67 11.55 -23.37
CA ASP A 95 3.92 11.06 -22.78
C ASP A 95 3.64 9.86 -21.85
N GLY A 96 4.45 8.80 -21.95
CA GLY A 96 4.39 7.62 -21.07
C GLY A 96 4.49 7.94 -19.59
N ILE A 97 5.13 9.06 -19.24
CA ILE A 97 5.18 9.58 -17.86
C ILE A 97 3.79 9.99 -17.37
N ASP A 98 3.00 10.65 -18.22
CA ASP A 98 1.64 11.03 -17.83
C ASP A 98 0.69 9.82 -17.78
N LEU A 99 0.97 8.80 -18.60
CA LEU A 99 0.29 7.49 -18.46
C LEU A 99 0.61 6.87 -17.09
N LEU A 100 1.88 6.82 -16.69
CA LEU A 100 2.27 6.27 -15.39
C LEU A 100 1.59 7.00 -14.22
N ARG A 101 1.48 8.33 -14.29
CA ARG A 101 0.76 9.12 -13.29
C ARG A 101 -0.71 8.73 -13.19
N ALA A 102 -1.37 8.58 -14.34
CA ALA A 102 -2.76 8.16 -14.38
C ALA A 102 -2.95 6.73 -13.83
N LEU A 103 -2.07 5.79 -14.18
CA LEU A 103 -2.07 4.44 -13.64
C LEU A 103 -1.90 4.42 -12.11
N LYS A 104 -1.00 5.27 -11.56
CA LYS A 104 -0.82 5.42 -10.10
C LYS A 104 -2.07 5.93 -9.40
N VAL A 105 -2.82 6.84 -10.02
CA VAL A 105 -4.09 7.33 -9.47
C VAL A 105 -5.13 6.22 -9.44
N ILE A 106 -5.23 5.41 -10.50
CA ILE A 106 -6.14 4.26 -10.58
C ILE A 106 -5.75 3.17 -9.57
N ALA A 107 -4.47 2.85 -9.47
CA ALA A 107 -3.96 1.83 -8.56
C ALA A 107 -4.19 2.18 -7.09
N GLY A 108 -4.04 3.46 -6.74
CA GLY A 108 -4.06 3.88 -5.35
C GLY A 108 -2.96 3.21 -4.50
N PRO A 109 -3.06 3.30 -3.16
CA PRO A 109 -2.06 2.71 -2.27
C PRO A 109 -2.18 1.18 -2.14
N GLN A 110 -3.31 0.60 -2.54
CA GLN A 110 -3.64 -0.82 -2.31
C GLN A 110 -3.19 -1.76 -3.44
N ARG A 111 -2.87 -1.21 -4.60
CA ARG A 111 -2.46 -1.99 -5.78
C ARG A 111 -1.04 -1.60 -6.21
N PRO A 112 -0.01 -2.23 -5.65
CA PRO A 112 1.36 -1.99 -6.07
C PRO A 112 1.59 -2.53 -7.48
N PHE A 113 2.29 -1.77 -8.31
CA PHE A 113 2.77 -2.20 -9.62
C PHE A 113 4.13 -1.58 -9.91
N GLN A 114 4.86 -2.13 -10.87
CA GLN A 114 6.13 -1.61 -11.35
C GLN A 114 6.01 -1.23 -12.83
N ALA A 115 6.75 -0.19 -13.24
CA ALA A 115 6.76 0.26 -14.62
C ALA A 115 8.19 0.33 -15.15
N ILE A 116 8.40 -0.23 -16.34
CA ILE A 116 9.64 -0.17 -17.10
C ILE A 116 9.38 0.65 -18.35
N MET A 117 10.28 1.56 -18.66
CA MET A 117 10.20 2.36 -19.87
C MET A 117 11.01 1.72 -20.99
N LEU A 118 10.37 1.52 -22.14
CA LEU A 118 11.01 1.10 -23.39
C LEU A 118 10.83 2.22 -24.42
N THR A 119 11.89 2.84 -24.88
CA THR A 119 11.77 3.96 -25.82
C THR A 119 12.81 3.94 -26.93
N ALA A 120 12.41 4.37 -28.12
CA ALA A 120 13.33 4.49 -29.25
C ALA A 120 14.26 5.73 -29.10
N HIS A 121 13.80 6.79 -28.42
CA HIS A 121 14.57 8.02 -28.25
C HIS A 121 14.22 8.68 -26.93
N ALA A 122 15.17 8.75 -26.02
CA ALA A 122 15.04 9.53 -24.80
C ALA A 122 16.24 10.47 -24.61
N SER A 123 15.98 11.70 -24.27
CA SER A 123 17.03 12.60 -23.79
C SER A 123 17.40 12.23 -22.35
N LYS A 124 18.61 12.60 -21.93
CA LYS A 124 19.03 12.46 -20.52
C LYS A 124 18.01 13.08 -19.55
N ARG A 125 17.35 14.16 -19.95
CA ARG A 125 16.32 14.82 -19.12
C ARG A 125 15.06 13.97 -19.00
N ASP A 126 14.66 13.32 -20.10
CA ASP A 126 13.48 12.43 -20.10
C ASP A 126 13.69 11.23 -19.18
N VAL A 127 14.87 10.61 -19.24
CA VAL A 127 15.24 9.49 -18.35
C VAL A 127 15.21 9.90 -16.88
N ILE A 128 15.84 11.03 -16.54
CA ILE A 128 15.82 11.54 -15.17
C ILE A 128 14.40 11.86 -14.70
N ARG A 129 13.56 12.42 -15.57
CA ARG A 129 12.16 12.71 -15.27
C ARG A 129 11.37 11.43 -15.03
N ALA A 130 11.53 10.42 -15.90
CA ALA A 130 10.86 9.15 -15.78
C ALA A 130 11.21 8.42 -14.47
N LEU A 131 12.49 8.34 -14.12
CA LEU A 131 12.92 7.73 -12.85
C LEU A 131 12.38 8.48 -11.62
N ARG A 132 12.34 9.81 -11.66
CA ARG A 132 11.75 10.64 -10.58
C ARG A 132 10.25 10.45 -10.45
N GLU A 133 9.55 10.20 -11.54
CA GLU A 133 8.12 9.90 -11.55
C GLU A 133 7.82 8.46 -11.14
N GLY A 134 8.87 7.62 -11.03
CA GLY A 134 8.80 6.29 -10.45
C GLY A 134 8.69 5.17 -11.47
N PHE A 135 9.25 5.34 -12.68
CA PHE A 135 9.66 4.20 -13.46
C PHE A 135 10.78 3.47 -12.71
N ALA A 136 10.66 2.17 -12.65
CA ALA A 136 11.63 1.33 -11.93
C ALA A 136 12.90 1.13 -12.75
N ASP A 137 12.79 1.13 -14.09
CA ASP A 137 13.90 0.93 -14.99
C ASP A 137 13.64 1.59 -16.36
N TYR A 138 14.68 1.65 -17.18
CA TYR A 138 14.65 2.29 -18.51
C TYR A 138 15.51 1.50 -19.48
N TYR A 139 15.01 1.30 -20.68
CA TYR A 139 15.73 0.66 -21.79
C TYR A 139 15.51 1.43 -23.09
N GLU A 140 16.59 1.58 -23.85
CA GLU A 140 16.56 2.18 -25.19
C GLU A 140 16.43 1.08 -26.24
N LYS A 141 15.49 1.27 -27.18
CA LYS A 141 15.34 0.38 -28.33
C LYS A 141 16.47 0.61 -29.35
N PRO A 142 17.12 -0.43 -29.92
CA PRO A 142 16.81 -1.85 -29.76
C PRO A 142 17.33 -2.42 -28.45
N VAL A 143 16.50 -3.18 -27.72
CA VAL A 143 16.85 -3.89 -26.50
C VAL A 143 17.00 -5.38 -26.78
N ALA A 144 18.03 -6.01 -26.18
CA ALA A 144 18.15 -7.45 -26.25
C ALA A 144 17.02 -8.13 -25.46
N LEU A 145 16.38 -9.13 -26.04
CA LEU A 145 15.25 -9.83 -25.40
C LEU A 145 15.63 -10.46 -24.07
N SER A 146 16.86 -10.99 -23.96
CA SER A 146 17.40 -11.51 -22.69
C SER A 146 17.50 -10.43 -21.61
N GLU A 147 17.92 -9.22 -21.96
CA GLU A 147 18.04 -8.09 -21.04
C GLU A 147 16.66 -7.61 -20.58
N LEU A 148 15.69 -7.57 -21.50
CA LEU A 148 14.31 -7.26 -21.17
C LEU A 148 13.71 -8.28 -20.20
N LEU A 149 13.95 -9.58 -20.44
CA LEU A 149 13.48 -10.64 -19.56
C LEU A 149 14.09 -10.54 -18.16
N GLU A 150 15.39 -10.30 -18.07
CA GLU A 150 16.06 -10.07 -16.78
C GLU A 150 15.48 -8.86 -16.04
N ALA A 151 15.17 -7.78 -16.77
CA ALA A 151 14.52 -6.61 -16.20
C ALA A 151 13.13 -6.94 -15.61
N VAL A 152 12.31 -7.64 -16.39
CA VAL A 152 10.98 -8.11 -15.96
C VAL A 152 11.08 -8.97 -14.72
N GLN A 153 11.98 -9.95 -14.68
CA GLN A 153 12.20 -10.82 -13.52
C GLN A 153 12.63 -10.06 -12.27
N ARG A 154 13.53 -9.08 -12.42
CA ARG A 154 13.94 -8.21 -11.30
C ARG A 154 12.77 -7.41 -10.73
N GLN A 155 11.94 -6.83 -11.59
CA GLN A 155 10.81 -6.02 -11.15
C GLN A 155 9.67 -6.88 -10.57
N GLU A 156 9.47 -8.08 -11.08
CA GLU A 156 8.56 -9.06 -10.49
C GLU A 156 8.99 -9.44 -9.07
N ALA A 157 10.28 -9.79 -8.89
CA ALA A 157 10.82 -10.13 -7.57
C ALA A 157 10.68 -8.97 -6.58
N ALA A 158 10.97 -7.73 -7.00
CA ALA A 158 10.80 -6.54 -6.17
C ALA A 158 9.33 -6.28 -5.80
N LEU A 159 8.40 -6.55 -6.71
CA LEU A 159 6.97 -6.45 -6.46
C LEU A 159 6.51 -7.49 -5.43
N GLN A 160 6.93 -8.74 -5.60
CA GLN A 160 6.61 -9.83 -4.67
C GLN A 160 7.16 -9.57 -3.26
N GLU A 161 8.39 -9.09 -3.15
CA GLU A 161 8.99 -8.71 -1.87
C GLU A 161 8.19 -7.58 -1.19
N ARG A 162 7.77 -6.58 -1.95
CA ARG A 162 6.94 -5.49 -1.45
C ARG A 162 5.58 -5.97 -0.96
N GLN A 163 4.96 -6.90 -1.66
CA GLN A 163 3.69 -7.52 -1.24
C GLN A 163 3.85 -8.31 0.05
N ARG A 164 4.90 -9.14 0.17
CA ARG A 164 5.20 -9.88 1.41
C ARG A 164 5.40 -8.95 2.60
N ASN A 165 6.16 -7.86 2.43
CA ASN A 165 6.39 -6.90 3.49
C ASN A 165 5.10 -6.23 3.97
N VAL A 166 4.16 -5.93 3.07
CA VAL A 166 2.84 -5.38 3.42
C VAL A 166 1.99 -6.40 4.18
N GLU A 167 1.99 -7.66 3.76
CA GLU A 167 1.28 -8.74 4.44
C GLU A 167 1.85 -9.01 5.85
N GLU A 168 3.18 -9.04 5.99
CA GLU A 168 3.84 -9.18 7.29
C GLU A 168 3.51 -8.04 8.24
N LEU A 169 3.53 -6.79 7.75
CA LEU A 169 3.13 -5.63 8.55
C LEU A 169 1.65 -5.70 8.95
N GLY A 170 0.78 -6.17 8.06
CA GLY A 170 -0.63 -6.42 8.35
C GLY A 170 -0.80 -7.44 9.47
N THR A 171 -0.09 -8.57 9.40
CA THR A 171 -0.11 -9.62 10.40
C THR A 171 0.43 -9.15 11.76
N LEU A 172 1.51 -8.38 11.75
CA LEU A 172 2.07 -7.79 12.97
C LEU A 172 1.11 -6.80 13.63
N ASN A 173 0.45 -5.96 12.86
CA ASN A 173 -0.56 -5.04 13.37
C ASN A 173 -1.74 -5.78 14.00
N GLN A 174 -2.19 -6.86 13.37
CA GLN A 174 -3.27 -7.70 13.93
C GLN A 174 -2.84 -8.33 15.26
N ARG A 175 -1.65 -8.91 15.34
CA ARG A 175 -1.13 -9.49 16.60
C ARG A 175 -0.99 -8.45 17.70
N LEU A 176 -0.54 -7.23 17.37
CA LEU A 176 -0.48 -6.13 18.33
C LEU A 176 -1.86 -5.75 18.85
N GLN A 177 -2.87 -5.77 18.00
CA GLN A 177 -4.25 -5.50 18.39
C GLN A 177 -4.79 -6.60 19.32
N GLU A 178 -4.58 -7.87 18.99
CA GLU A 178 -4.97 -9.03 19.83
C GLU A 178 -4.29 -8.98 21.21
N LEU A 179 -3.00 -8.62 21.26
CA LEU A 179 -2.28 -8.46 22.52
C LEU A 179 -2.83 -7.29 23.36
N ALA A 180 -3.18 -6.16 22.73
CA ALA A 180 -3.78 -5.03 23.42
C ALA A 180 -5.15 -5.41 24.03
N GLU A 181 -5.98 -6.14 23.29
CA GLU A 181 -7.27 -6.64 23.78
C GLU A 181 -7.10 -7.66 24.92
N SER A 182 -6.08 -8.52 24.86
CA SER A 182 -5.75 -9.48 25.93
C SER A 182 -5.28 -8.76 27.20
N ILE A 183 -4.47 -7.72 27.08
CA ILE A 183 -4.02 -6.89 28.21
C ILE A 183 -5.20 -6.19 28.86
N ASP A 184 -6.14 -5.63 28.09
CA ASP A 184 -7.35 -5.00 28.60
C ASP A 184 -8.22 -6.04 29.37
N GLY A 185 -8.34 -7.24 28.86
CA GLY A 185 -9.03 -8.34 29.55
C GLY A 185 -8.39 -8.68 30.91
N LEU A 186 -7.07 -8.82 30.95
CA LEU A 186 -6.35 -9.10 32.19
C LEU A 186 -6.47 -7.96 33.23
N TYR A 187 -6.46 -6.70 32.77
CA TYR A 187 -6.73 -5.56 33.69
C TYR A 187 -8.12 -5.61 34.28
N HIS A 188 -9.12 -5.93 33.46
CA HIS A 188 -10.49 -6.07 33.92
C HIS A 188 -10.66 -7.21 34.97
N ASP A 189 -9.99 -8.35 34.74
CA ASP A 189 -10.00 -9.46 35.69
C ASP A 189 -9.29 -9.14 37.01
N LEU A 190 -8.19 -8.38 36.94
CA LEU A 190 -7.49 -7.89 38.13
C LEU A 190 -8.34 -6.88 38.95
N GLU A 191 -9.11 -6.01 38.30
CA GLU A 191 -10.03 -5.10 38.98
C GLU A 191 -11.17 -5.87 39.67
N LYS A 192 -11.73 -6.88 39.00
CA LYS A 192 -12.73 -7.79 39.60
C LYS A 192 -12.17 -8.53 40.82
N ALA A 193 -10.93 -9.02 40.74
CA ALA A 193 -10.27 -9.72 41.84
C ALA A 193 -9.98 -8.77 43.01
N ARG A 194 -9.63 -7.53 42.77
CA ARG A 194 -9.43 -6.49 43.79
C ARG A 194 -10.73 -6.07 44.47
N GLY A 195 -11.86 -6.11 43.77
CA GLY A 195 -13.19 -5.76 44.33
C GLY A 195 -13.79 -6.79 45.29
N GLN A 196 -13.19 -8.03 45.40
CA GLN A 196 -13.69 -9.07 46.29
C GLN A 196 -12.92 -9.27 47.61
N GLY A 197 -11.95 -8.39 47.91
CA GLY A 197 -11.21 -8.47 49.19
C GLY A 197 -11.93 -7.69 50.33
N PRO A 198 -11.99 -8.22 51.57
CA PRO A 198 -12.66 -7.56 52.69
C PRO A 198 -11.78 -6.48 53.34
N TYR A 199 -11.38 -5.46 52.60
CA TYR A 199 -10.73 -4.31 53.15
C TYR A 199 -11.66 -3.09 53.05
N ARG A 200 -12.62 -3.01 54.01
CA ARG A 200 -13.19 -1.74 54.42
C ARG A 200 -12.07 -0.86 55.00
N ARG A 201 -11.60 0.09 54.27
CA ARG A 201 -10.95 1.27 54.85
C ARG A 201 -12.00 2.37 55.00
N ALA A 202 -12.25 2.70 56.29
CA ALA A 202 -13.07 3.79 56.68
C ALA A 202 -12.50 5.12 56.23
N THR A 203 -13.41 6.01 55.89
CA THR A 203 -13.36 7.48 56.03
C THR A 203 -12.25 8.22 55.30
N ASP A 204 -12.64 8.85 54.16
CA ASP A 204 -12.58 10.31 54.16
C ASP A 204 -13.69 10.82 53.24
N VAL A 205 -14.52 11.67 53.86
CA VAL A 205 -15.62 12.41 53.28
C VAL A 205 -15.03 13.43 52.32
N VAL A 206 -15.23 13.27 51.05
CA VAL A 206 -15.03 14.34 50.05
C VAL A 206 -16.40 14.74 49.52
N PRO A 207 -16.74 16.04 49.47
CA PRO A 207 -18.08 16.50 49.12
C PRO A 207 -18.47 16.09 47.71
N GLU A 208 -19.70 15.64 47.58
CA GLU A 208 -20.46 15.47 46.35
C GLU A 208 -20.37 16.72 45.49
N LEU A 209 -19.56 16.64 44.40
CA LEU A 209 -19.66 17.58 43.30
C LEU A 209 -20.37 16.88 42.14
N ALA A 210 -21.49 17.45 41.80
CA ALA A 210 -22.40 17.28 40.68
C ALA A 210 -22.04 16.24 39.63
N ASP A 211 -23.00 15.35 39.44
CA ASP A 211 -23.22 14.32 38.43
C ASP A 211 -23.04 14.88 36.99
N ASP A 212 -21.82 14.94 36.53
CA ASP A 212 -21.50 15.19 35.12
C ASP A 212 -21.47 13.83 34.41
N LYS A 213 -22.67 13.35 34.03
CA LYS A 213 -22.80 12.09 33.25
C LYS A 213 -21.97 12.21 31.98
N LEU A 214 -20.90 11.42 31.89
CA LEU A 214 -20.19 11.21 30.62
C LEU A 214 -21.23 10.85 29.53
N PRO A 215 -21.08 11.39 28.31
CA PRO A 215 -21.96 11.02 27.23
C PRO A 215 -21.94 9.50 27.03
N THR A 216 -23.08 8.87 26.79
CA THR A 216 -23.27 7.42 26.61
C THR A 216 -22.36 6.78 25.54
N LEU A 217 -21.73 7.60 24.71
CA LEU A 217 -20.74 7.20 23.69
C LEU A 217 -19.46 6.60 24.30
N PHE A 218 -19.15 6.93 25.56
CA PHE A 218 -17.93 6.47 26.24
C PHE A 218 -18.13 5.21 27.08
N ASP A 219 -19.38 4.73 27.22
CA ASP A 219 -19.70 3.51 27.97
C ASP A 219 -19.12 2.23 27.36
N LYS A 220 -18.73 2.29 26.07
CA LYS A 220 -18.13 1.18 25.33
C LYS A 220 -16.60 1.13 25.45
N LEU A 221 -15.99 2.11 26.09
CA LEU A 221 -14.54 2.16 26.24
C LEU A 221 -14.09 1.29 27.42
N SER A 222 -12.98 0.58 27.23
CA SER A 222 -12.31 -0.09 28.35
C SER A 222 -11.79 0.97 29.35
N PRO A 223 -11.58 0.61 30.63
CA PRO A 223 -11.04 1.54 31.64
C PRO A 223 -9.77 2.24 31.18
N ARG A 224 -8.88 1.51 30.50
CA ARG A 224 -7.62 2.05 30.00
C ARG A 224 -7.81 3.00 28.81
N GLN A 225 -8.73 2.69 27.91
CA GLN A 225 -9.10 3.59 26.82
C GLN A 225 -9.74 4.87 27.34
N LEU A 226 -10.59 4.77 28.36
CA LEU A 226 -11.20 5.93 29.01
C LEU A 226 -10.16 6.82 29.70
N GLU A 227 -9.16 6.21 30.37
CA GLU A 227 -8.05 6.91 31.01
C GLU A 227 -7.22 7.69 29.97
N VAL A 228 -6.85 7.05 28.86
CA VAL A 228 -6.18 7.72 27.72
C VAL A 228 -7.05 8.85 27.16
N ALA A 229 -8.35 8.64 26.99
CA ALA A 229 -9.28 9.65 26.48
C ALA A 229 -9.37 10.87 27.42
N LYS A 230 -9.40 10.64 28.73
CA LYS A 230 -9.36 11.73 29.74
C LYS A 230 -8.06 12.54 29.68
N LEU A 231 -6.91 11.87 29.49
CA LEU A 231 -5.63 12.56 29.37
C LEU A 231 -5.52 13.34 28.05
N VAL A 232 -6.16 12.84 26.99
CA VAL A 232 -6.31 13.56 25.71
C VAL A 232 -7.15 14.83 25.89
N SER A 233 -8.25 14.79 26.67
CA SER A 233 -9.08 15.96 26.92
C SER A 233 -8.37 17.04 27.76
N GLN A 234 -7.37 16.64 28.54
CA GLN A 234 -6.48 17.56 29.24
C GLN A 234 -5.42 18.22 28.35
N GLY A 235 -5.39 17.89 27.04
CA GLY A 235 -4.44 18.45 26.09
C GLY A 235 -3.03 17.81 26.14
N LYS A 236 -2.85 16.70 26.85
CA LYS A 236 -1.53 16.03 26.96
C LYS A 236 -1.11 15.41 25.65
N THR A 237 0.17 15.48 25.31
CA THR A 237 0.77 14.81 24.14
C THR A 237 0.84 13.30 24.35
N ASN A 238 1.00 12.52 23.29
CA ASN A 238 1.16 11.06 23.40
C ASN A 238 2.37 10.68 24.27
N TYR A 239 3.45 11.44 24.19
CA TYR A 239 4.61 11.27 25.03
C TYR A 239 4.31 11.47 26.51
N GLN A 240 3.58 12.55 26.86
CA GLN A 240 3.19 12.83 28.25
C GLN A 240 2.25 11.76 28.80
N ILE A 241 1.30 11.30 27.99
CA ILE A 241 0.39 10.20 28.35
C ILE A 241 1.18 8.91 28.56
N ALA A 242 2.14 8.61 27.68
CA ALA A 242 3.00 7.42 27.79
C ALA A 242 3.78 7.41 29.11
N CYS A 243 4.39 8.55 29.48
CA CYS A 243 5.11 8.70 30.75
C CYS A 243 4.20 8.54 31.97
N GLU A 244 3.00 9.11 31.94
CA GLU A 244 2.05 9.08 33.06
C GLU A 244 1.45 7.69 33.29
N LEU A 245 1.17 6.98 32.20
CA LEU A 245 0.57 5.65 32.23
C LEU A 245 1.59 4.50 32.28
N GLY A 246 2.90 4.80 32.18
CA GLY A 246 3.96 3.80 32.18
C GLY A 246 3.95 2.87 30.94
N ILE A 247 3.51 3.37 29.79
CA ILE A 247 3.43 2.63 28.53
C ILE A 247 4.21 3.33 27.42
N THR A 248 4.34 2.67 26.25
CA THR A 248 5.06 3.29 25.13
C THR A 248 4.18 4.30 24.38
N GLU A 249 4.81 5.28 23.73
CA GLU A 249 4.09 6.25 22.90
C GLU A 249 3.29 5.59 21.77
N ASN A 250 3.80 4.49 21.22
CA ASN A 250 3.10 3.71 20.19
C ASN A 250 1.83 3.05 20.74
N THR A 251 1.87 2.56 21.99
CA THR A 251 0.69 2.03 22.68
C THR A 251 -0.36 3.13 22.90
N VAL A 252 0.07 4.35 23.26
CA VAL A 252 -0.86 5.49 23.37
C VAL A 252 -1.50 5.82 22.02
N LYS A 253 -0.73 5.86 20.92
CA LYS A 253 -1.26 6.07 19.57
C LYS A 253 -2.32 5.02 19.20
N LEU A 254 -2.08 3.76 19.57
CA LEU A 254 -3.02 2.67 19.34
C LEU A 254 -4.34 2.91 20.11
N TYR A 255 -4.26 3.21 21.42
CA TYR A 255 -5.44 3.52 22.24
C TYR A 255 -6.21 4.73 21.72
N VAL A 256 -5.53 5.81 21.35
CA VAL A 256 -6.19 6.98 20.75
C VAL A 256 -6.94 6.61 19.47
N SER A 257 -6.33 5.81 18.59
CA SER A 257 -6.98 5.35 17.34
C SER A 257 -8.20 4.47 17.62
N GLN A 258 -8.13 3.59 18.62
CA GLN A 258 -9.25 2.73 19.03
C GLN A 258 -10.40 3.58 19.61
N VAL A 259 -10.08 4.53 20.49
CA VAL A 259 -11.07 5.44 21.07
C VAL A 259 -11.79 6.24 19.99
N LEU A 260 -11.06 6.83 19.05
CA LEU A 260 -11.64 7.57 17.93
C LEU A 260 -12.60 6.71 17.11
N ARG A 261 -12.22 5.45 16.82
CA ARG A 261 -13.07 4.49 16.10
C ARG A 261 -14.34 4.12 16.87
N LEU A 262 -14.21 3.81 18.17
CA LEU A 262 -15.34 3.39 19.01
C LEU A 262 -16.32 4.54 19.31
N THR A 263 -15.82 5.77 19.35
CA THR A 263 -16.63 6.98 19.57
C THR A 263 -17.08 7.65 18.28
N HIS A 264 -16.73 7.09 17.11
CA HIS A 264 -17.04 7.65 15.78
C HIS A 264 -16.51 9.08 15.58
N MET A 265 -15.39 9.41 16.22
CA MET A 265 -14.75 10.72 16.09
C MET A 265 -13.62 10.69 15.07
N HIS A 266 -13.51 11.75 14.26
CA HIS A 266 -12.57 11.78 13.14
C HIS A 266 -11.16 12.28 13.52
N ASN A 267 -11.04 12.99 14.66
CA ASN A 267 -9.74 13.52 15.07
C ASN A 267 -9.65 13.70 16.59
N ARG A 268 -8.41 13.86 17.07
CA ARG A 268 -8.07 14.05 18.47
C ARG A 268 -8.72 15.29 19.09
N THR A 269 -8.90 16.35 18.31
CA THR A 269 -9.51 17.59 18.77
C THR A 269 -10.99 17.39 19.10
N GLN A 270 -11.71 16.63 18.28
CA GLN A 270 -13.11 16.26 18.56
C GLN A 270 -13.22 15.41 19.83
N LEU A 271 -12.31 14.46 20.03
CA LEU A 271 -12.28 13.66 21.25
C LEU A 271 -12.01 14.52 22.49
N ALA A 272 -11.05 15.44 22.40
CA ALA A 272 -10.74 16.35 23.51
C ALA A 272 -11.94 17.24 23.87
N LEU A 273 -12.61 17.81 22.89
CA LEU A 273 -13.78 18.66 23.08
C LEU A 273 -14.99 17.91 23.68
N ALA A 274 -15.21 16.66 23.24
CA ALA A 274 -16.34 15.85 23.71
C ALA A 274 -16.23 15.45 25.21
N LEU A 275 -15.02 15.41 25.75
CA LEU A 275 -14.74 15.07 27.15
C LEU A 275 -14.46 16.30 28.03
N THR A 276 -14.39 17.48 27.42
CA THR A 276 -14.18 18.71 28.17
C THR A 276 -15.52 19.20 28.75
N PRO A 277 -15.66 19.44 30.07
CA PRO A 277 -16.87 19.99 30.66
C PRO A 277 -17.29 21.28 29.98
N HIS A 278 -18.59 21.50 29.79
CA HIS A 278 -19.14 22.70 29.12
C HIS A 278 -18.78 24.04 29.82
N SER A 279 -18.30 23.99 31.05
CA SER A 279 -17.83 25.14 31.82
C SER A 279 -16.36 25.52 31.60
N SER A 280 -15.61 24.81 30.74
CA SER A 280 -14.17 25.04 30.50
C SER A 280 -13.92 26.22 29.55
N PRO A 281 -12.89 27.08 29.80
CA PRO A 281 -12.52 28.20 28.93
C PRO A 281 -12.16 27.79 27.49
N LEU A 282 -11.87 26.53 27.23
CA LEU A 282 -11.59 26.00 25.91
C LEU A 282 -12.83 25.93 25.00
N HIS A 283 -14.03 25.72 25.56
CA HIS A 283 -15.28 25.68 24.80
C HIS A 283 -15.68 27.07 24.26
N GLN A 284 -15.30 28.14 24.97
CA GLN A 284 -15.61 29.53 24.56
C GLN A 284 -14.74 30.03 23.39
N ARG A 285 -13.57 29.42 23.13
CA ARG A 285 -12.68 29.85 22.03
C ARG A 285 -13.06 29.28 20.67
N PHE A 286 -13.86 28.23 20.59
CA PHE A 286 -14.24 27.58 19.33
C PHE A 286 -15.69 27.80 18.90
N ALA A 287 -16.48 28.48 19.72
CA ALA A 287 -17.88 28.83 19.39
C ALA A 287 -18.03 30.15 18.61
N THR A 288 -16.93 30.83 18.27
CA THR A 288 -16.90 32.13 17.58
C THR A 288 -16.17 32.09 16.22
N HIS A 289 -16.32 31.01 15.47
CA HIS A 289 -15.98 31.03 14.03
C HIS A 289 -16.95 30.20 13.23
#